data_f086592f799a1e62406146cce29d2885
#
_entry.id   f086592f799a1e62406146cce29d2885
#
_cell.length_a   1.000
_cell.length_b   1.000
_cell.length_c   1.000
_cell.angle_alpha   90.00
_cell.angle_beta   90.00
_cell.angle_gamma   90.00
#
_symmetry.space_group_name_H-M   'P 1'
#
loop_
_entity.id
_entity.type
_entity.pdbx_description
1 polymer ?
#
loop_
_entity_poly.entity_id
_entity_poly.type
_entity_poly.pdbx_seq_one_letter_code
_entity_poly.pdbx_strand_id
1 'polypeptide(L)'
;MPSKLFQPGLLDGQVAIVSGGGSGLGRASALELAALGAEVVVCGRRSEPLEETAAQADGGRVEARACDIREEDHVEALVDAVLDRHGRIDLLVNNAGGQYMTPAEDITPKGFRTVMRLNVEGTWLMTHAVATKAMVPEARGGKIVNVTLSPHHGLPGMAHSSAARAAVENLTRVLSIEWARFGIKLTALAAGHFATDTLKTKYPKPVVEGVAGTVPLGRLGTEEEFAWLVAYLASPAGDYLSGSVLTIDGARDNWFGAWPPGRLTDEQGKPLAEERRPKP
;
A
#
# COMPACT_ATOMS: atom_id res chain seq x y z
N MET A 1 1.79 -14.24 -14.94
CA MET A 1 0.38 -14.38 -15.46
C MET A 1 -0.07 -13.04 -15.99
N PRO A 2 -0.81 -12.96 -17.11
CA PRO A 2 -1.31 -11.68 -17.63
C PRO A 2 -2.28 -11.03 -16.63
N SER A 3 -2.38 -9.68 -16.67
CA SER A 3 -3.39 -8.95 -15.90
C SER A 3 -4.80 -9.41 -16.27
N LYS A 4 -5.67 -9.49 -15.27
CA LYS A 4 -7.09 -9.84 -15.48
C LYS A 4 -7.94 -8.64 -15.92
N LEU A 5 -7.41 -7.42 -15.78
CA LEU A 5 -8.18 -6.18 -15.94
C LEU A 5 -7.60 -5.25 -17.01
N PHE A 6 -6.29 -5.11 -17.07
CA PHE A 6 -5.61 -4.16 -17.94
C PHE A 6 -4.96 -4.83 -19.14
N GLN A 7 -4.78 -4.07 -20.21
CA GLN A 7 -4.09 -4.55 -21.40
C GLN A 7 -2.58 -4.74 -21.15
N PRO A 8 -1.97 -5.81 -21.66
CA PRO A 8 -0.50 -5.98 -21.61
C PRO A 8 0.21 -4.77 -22.24
N GLY A 9 1.39 -4.45 -21.70
CA GLY A 9 2.21 -3.33 -22.21
C GLY A 9 1.79 -1.95 -21.72
N LEU A 10 0.78 -1.83 -20.85
CA LEU A 10 0.32 -0.55 -20.30
C LEU A 10 1.44 0.23 -19.59
N LEU A 11 2.40 -0.49 -19.00
CA LEU A 11 3.52 0.08 -18.24
C LEU A 11 4.88 -0.24 -18.88
N ASP A 12 4.92 -0.59 -20.17
CA ASP A 12 6.16 -0.87 -20.86
C ASP A 12 7.17 0.29 -20.74
N GLY A 13 8.43 -0.06 -20.42
CA GLY A 13 9.51 0.89 -20.25
C GLY A 13 9.51 1.67 -18.92
N GLN A 14 8.57 1.41 -18.03
CA GLN A 14 8.59 1.96 -16.67
C GLN A 14 9.41 1.07 -15.72
N VAL A 15 10.06 1.72 -14.76
CA VAL A 15 10.79 1.08 -13.66
C VAL A 15 10.11 1.42 -12.35
N ALA A 16 9.76 0.39 -11.58
CA ALA A 16 9.06 0.53 -10.31
C ALA A 16 9.86 -0.06 -9.14
N ILE A 17 9.85 0.61 -7.99
CA ILE A 17 10.29 0.05 -6.72
C ILE A 17 9.07 -0.21 -5.85
N VAL A 18 8.95 -1.43 -5.29
CA VAL A 18 7.88 -1.80 -4.35
C VAL A 18 8.50 -2.26 -3.04
N SER A 19 8.41 -1.42 -2.00
CA SER A 19 8.87 -1.80 -0.68
C SER A 19 7.88 -2.77 0.00
N GLY A 20 8.40 -3.76 0.74
CA GLY A 20 7.58 -4.81 1.32
C GLY A 20 6.96 -5.75 0.27
N GLY A 21 7.62 -5.89 -0.89
CA GLY A 21 7.12 -6.66 -2.03
C GLY A 21 7.20 -8.19 -1.89
N GLY A 22 7.65 -8.70 -0.73
CA GLY A 22 7.78 -10.14 -0.50
C GLY A 22 6.49 -10.85 -0.08
N SER A 23 5.38 -10.15 0.17
CA SER A 23 4.11 -10.78 0.57
C SER A 23 2.92 -9.83 0.44
N GLY A 24 1.71 -10.38 0.50
CA GLY A 24 0.46 -9.62 0.60
C GLY A 24 0.31 -8.57 -0.49
N LEU A 25 -0.18 -7.39 -0.12
CA LEU A 25 -0.47 -6.30 -1.06
C LEU A 25 0.75 -5.85 -1.87
N GLY A 26 1.95 -5.87 -1.26
CA GLY A 26 3.18 -5.53 -1.97
C GLY A 26 3.55 -6.54 -3.04
N ARG A 27 3.44 -7.84 -2.75
CA ARG A 27 3.65 -8.92 -3.74
C ARG A 27 2.66 -8.80 -4.88
N ALA A 28 1.37 -8.69 -4.56
CA ALA A 28 0.33 -8.57 -5.57
C ALA A 28 0.53 -7.36 -6.48
N SER A 29 0.88 -6.21 -5.90
CA SER A 29 1.19 -4.99 -6.66
C SER A 29 2.39 -5.19 -7.59
N ALA A 30 3.48 -5.80 -7.09
CA ALA A 30 4.68 -6.04 -7.90
C ALA A 30 4.39 -6.97 -9.09
N LEU A 31 3.64 -8.04 -8.85
CA LEU A 31 3.29 -9.00 -9.90
C LEU A 31 2.35 -8.38 -10.96
N GLU A 32 1.38 -7.56 -10.54
CA GLU A 32 0.48 -6.86 -11.46
C GLU A 32 1.24 -5.84 -12.32
N LEU A 33 2.12 -5.01 -11.71
CA LEU A 33 2.95 -4.05 -12.44
C LEU A 33 3.86 -4.76 -13.47
N ALA A 34 4.48 -5.87 -13.09
CA ALA A 34 5.30 -6.67 -14.00
C ALA A 34 4.49 -7.29 -15.14
N ALA A 35 3.27 -7.79 -14.85
CA ALA A 35 2.36 -8.32 -15.87
C ALA A 35 1.92 -7.28 -16.90
N LEU A 36 1.98 -6.00 -16.52
CA LEU A 36 1.67 -4.85 -17.38
C LEU A 36 2.90 -4.30 -18.13
N GLY A 37 4.08 -4.90 -17.94
CA GLY A 37 5.29 -4.56 -18.70
C GLY A 37 6.34 -3.76 -17.94
N ALA A 38 6.09 -3.37 -16.68
CA ALA A 38 7.09 -2.65 -15.89
C ALA A 38 8.25 -3.57 -15.46
N GLU A 39 9.45 -3.02 -15.38
CA GLU A 39 10.57 -3.61 -14.64
C GLU A 39 10.40 -3.25 -13.17
N VAL A 40 10.32 -4.26 -12.30
CA VAL A 40 9.95 -4.06 -10.89
C VAL A 40 11.06 -4.53 -9.97
N VAL A 41 11.49 -3.68 -9.05
CA VAL A 41 12.40 -4.05 -7.98
C VAL A 41 11.60 -4.17 -6.68
N VAL A 42 11.51 -5.38 -6.13
CA VAL A 42 10.89 -5.60 -4.82
C VAL A 42 11.95 -5.54 -3.72
N CYS A 43 11.69 -4.80 -2.66
CA CYS A 43 12.62 -4.69 -1.55
C CYS A 43 12.00 -4.98 -0.19
N GLY A 44 12.86 -5.40 0.74
CA GLY A 44 12.49 -5.74 2.12
C GLY A 44 13.65 -6.42 2.85
N ARG A 45 13.48 -6.69 4.13
CA ARG A 45 14.56 -7.20 5.00
C ARG A 45 14.90 -8.67 4.77
N ARG A 46 13.97 -9.49 4.29
CA ARG A 46 14.15 -10.93 4.11
C ARG A 46 14.20 -11.25 2.64
N SER A 47 15.30 -11.85 2.18
CA SER A 47 15.52 -12.17 0.76
C SER A 47 14.56 -13.25 0.26
N GLU A 48 14.37 -14.33 1.03
CA GLU A 48 13.55 -15.48 0.63
C GLU A 48 12.15 -15.11 0.11
N PRO A 49 11.28 -14.34 0.83
CA PRO A 49 9.98 -13.96 0.30
C PRO A 49 10.04 -13.02 -0.92
N LEU A 50 11.12 -12.24 -1.07
CA LEU A 50 11.32 -11.39 -2.24
C LEU A 50 11.68 -12.23 -3.47
N GLU A 51 12.55 -13.22 -3.31
CA GLU A 51 12.94 -14.18 -4.34
C GLU A 51 11.74 -15.03 -4.78
N GLU A 52 10.88 -15.45 -3.82
CA GLU A 52 9.61 -16.09 -4.15
C GLU A 52 8.71 -15.21 -5.02
N THR A 53 8.66 -13.90 -4.75
CA THR A 53 7.89 -12.95 -5.57
C THR A 53 8.50 -12.84 -6.96
N ALA A 54 9.83 -12.72 -7.05
CA ALA A 54 10.53 -12.64 -8.32
C ALA A 54 10.33 -13.91 -9.18
N ALA A 55 10.35 -15.09 -8.55
CA ALA A 55 10.13 -16.36 -9.22
C ALA A 55 8.70 -16.56 -9.76
N GLN A 56 7.70 -15.84 -9.21
CA GLN A 56 6.31 -15.86 -9.67
C GLN A 56 6.05 -14.96 -10.89
N ALA A 57 6.95 -14.03 -11.17
CA ALA A 57 6.81 -13.11 -12.29
C ALA A 57 7.23 -13.75 -13.61
N ASP A 58 6.38 -13.65 -14.62
CA ASP A 58 6.74 -14.09 -15.97
C ASP A 58 7.83 -13.19 -16.57
N GLY A 59 8.76 -13.78 -17.32
CA GLY A 59 9.76 -13.05 -18.10
C GLY A 59 10.86 -12.36 -17.28
N GLY A 60 10.98 -12.66 -15.97
CA GLY A 60 12.08 -12.13 -15.14
C GLY A 60 12.01 -10.62 -14.86
N ARG A 61 10.84 -10.01 -14.99
CA ARG A 61 10.64 -8.57 -14.79
C ARG A 61 10.62 -8.13 -13.32
N VAL A 62 10.72 -9.05 -12.37
CA VAL A 62 10.79 -8.72 -10.94
C VAL A 62 12.16 -9.12 -10.41
N GLU A 63 12.85 -8.14 -9.84
CA GLU A 63 14.14 -8.31 -9.17
C GLU A 63 13.98 -8.19 -7.65
N ALA A 64 14.60 -9.10 -6.91
CA ALA A 64 14.61 -9.08 -5.43
C ALA A 64 15.86 -8.36 -4.89
N ARG A 65 15.66 -7.41 -3.97
CA ARG A 65 16.74 -6.69 -3.30
C ARG A 65 16.51 -6.62 -1.79
N ALA A 66 17.45 -7.12 -1.00
CA ALA A 66 17.42 -6.94 0.45
C ALA A 66 17.66 -5.46 0.79
N CYS A 67 16.74 -4.86 1.56
CA CYS A 67 16.85 -3.48 2.03
C CYS A 67 16.02 -3.31 3.30
N ASP A 68 16.62 -2.79 4.35
CA ASP A 68 15.87 -2.26 5.49
C ASP A 68 15.62 -0.77 5.27
N ILE A 69 14.38 -0.40 4.98
CA ILE A 69 14.01 0.99 4.69
C ILE A 69 14.22 1.96 5.86
N ARG A 70 14.56 1.45 7.05
CA ARG A 70 14.87 2.26 8.24
C ARG A 70 16.33 2.71 8.29
N GLU A 71 17.17 2.17 7.42
CA GLU A 71 18.60 2.45 7.36
C GLU A 71 18.88 3.23 6.06
N GLU A 72 19.35 4.46 6.22
CA GLU A 72 19.55 5.42 5.11
C GLU A 72 20.52 4.86 4.06
N ASP A 73 21.65 4.29 4.49
CA ASP A 73 22.65 3.69 3.62
C ASP A 73 22.13 2.50 2.81
N HIS A 74 21.20 1.69 3.38
CA HIS A 74 20.54 0.62 2.63
C HIS A 74 19.60 1.16 1.55
N VAL A 75 18.89 2.25 1.85
CA VAL A 75 17.98 2.91 0.91
C VAL A 75 18.77 3.55 -0.24
N GLU A 76 19.83 4.28 0.11
CA GLU A 76 20.73 4.91 -0.86
C GLU A 76 21.34 3.87 -1.82
N ALA A 77 21.89 2.78 -1.27
CA ALA A 77 22.47 1.70 -2.07
C ALA A 77 21.42 1.00 -2.98
N LEU A 78 20.18 0.85 -2.51
CA LEU A 78 19.09 0.30 -3.32
C LEU A 78 18.79 1.21 -4.52
N VAL A 79 18.60 2.51 -4.27
CA VAL A 79 18.23 3.47 -5.31
C VAL A 79 19.36 3.60 -6.34
N ASP A 80 20.62 3.67 -5.89
CA ASP A 80 21.79 3.73 -6.77
C ASP A 80 21.87 2.48 -7.67
N ALA A 81 21.70 1.27 -7.08
CA ALA A 81 21.72 0.03 -7.85
C ALA A 81 20.61 -0.05 -8.91
N VAL A 82 19.42 0.49 -8.62
CA VAL A 82 18.32 0.54 -9.59
C VAL A 82 18.63 1.55 -10.70
N LEU A 83 19.18 2.71 -10.36
CA LEU A 83 19.59 3.72 -11.35
C LEU A 83 20.75 3.24 -12.23
N ASP A 84 21.74 2.58 -11.66
CA ASP A 84 22.86 1.99 -12.40
C ASP A 84 22.39 0.96 -13.43
N ARG A 85 21.38 0.16 -13.08
CA ARG A 85 20.87 -0.90 -13.95
C ARG A 85 19.87 -0.41 -14.99
N HIS A 86 18.94 0.47 -14.60
CA HIS A 86 17.79 0.85 -15.43
C HIS A 86 17.83 2.31 -15.91
N GLY A 87 18.69 3.15 -15.32
CA GLY A 87 18.82 4.57 -15.66
C GLY A 87 17.64 5.46 -15.25
N ARG A 88 16.61 4.89 -14.62
CA ARG A 88 15.38 5.59 -14.23
C ARG A 88 14.61 4.90 -13.12
N ILE A 89 13.75 5.64 -12.44
CA ILE A 89 12.71 5.13 -11.54
C ILE A 89 11.46 5.98 -11.79
N ASP A 90 10.37 5.36 -12.24
CA ASP A 90 9.14 6.03 -12.62
C ASP A 90 8.07 5.93 -11.53
N LEU A 91 8.12 4.86 -10.75
CA LEU A 91 7.16 4.58 -9.70
C LEU A 91 7.85 4.10 -8.43
N LEU A 92 7.44 4.68 -7.30
CA LEU A 92 7.75 4.16 -5.97
C LEU A 92 6.45 3.77 -5.27
N VAL A 93 6.35 2.52 -4.81
CA VAL A 93 5.26 2.05 -3.94
C VAL A 93 5.81 1.82 -2.54
N ASN A 94 5.55 2.76 -1.63
CA ASN A 94 5.87 2.66 -0.21
C ASN A 94 4.80 1.80 0.48
N ASN A 95 4.96 0.48 0.39
CA ASN A 95 4.05 -0.48 0.99
C ASN A 95 4.62 -1.13 2.26
N ALA A 96 5.94 -1.14 2.43
CA ALA A 96 6.55 -1.67 3.64
C ALA A 96 6.03 -0.94 4.88
N GLY A 97 5.57 -1.70 5.85
CA GLY A 97 5.03 -1.17 7.09
C GLY A 97 4.85 -2.26 8.13
N GLY A 98 4.48 -1.86 9.34
CA GLY A 98 4.23 -2.82 10.40
C GLY A 98 3.64 -2.16 11.63
N GLN A 99 2.87 -2.96 12.34
CA GLN A 99 2.19 -2.58 13.56
C GLN A 99 1.93 -3.82 14.43
N TYR A 100 1.48 -3.60 15.63
CA TYR A 100 0.95 -4.63 16.52
C TYR A 100 -0.26 -4.08 17.24
N MET A 101 -1.17 -4.97 17.63
CA MET A 101 -2.37 -4.59 18.35
C MET A 101 -2.12 -4.70 19.86
N THR A 102 -2.34 -3.60 20.58
CA THR A 102 -2.25 -3.54 22.05
C THR A 102 -3.02 -2.33 22.57
N PRO A 103 -3.58 -2.36 23.82
CA PRO A 103 -4.15 -1.19 24.46
C PRO A 103 -3.15 -0.03 24.52
N ALA A 104 -3.65 1.21 24.47
CA ALA A 104 -2.80 2.40 24.38
C ALA A 104 -1.86 2.54 25.59
N GLU A 105 -2.31 2.18 26.78
CA GLU A 105 -1.54 2.18 28.04
C GLU A 105 -0.37 1.21 28.03
N ASP A 106 -0.42 0.16 27.19
CA ASP A 106 0.64 -0.85 27.05
C ASP A 106 1.63 -0.53 25.90
N ILE A 107 1.39 0.54 25.14
CA ILE A 107 2.32 0.99 24.12
C ILE A 107 3.53 1.63 24.78
N THR A 108 4.64 0.89 24.84
CA THR A 108 5.88 1.44 25.39
C THR A 108 6.46 2.55 24.50
N PRO A 109 7.24 3.50 25.06
CA PRO A 109 7.93 4.52 24.24
C PRO A 109 8.84 3.90 23.15
N LYS A 110 9.45 2.75 23.43
CA LYS A 110 10.24 2.00 22.44
C LYS A 110 9.34 1.45 21.32
N GLY A 111 8.22 0.85 21.66
CA GLY A 111 7.27 0.30 20.71
C GLY A 111 6.68 1.39 19.79
N PHE A 112 6.28 2.53 20.38
CA PHE A 112 5.83 3.70 19.63
C PHE A 112 6.88 4.16 18.61
N ARG A 113 8.12 4.40 19.08
CA ARG A 113 9.23 4.81 18.19
C ARG A 113 9.53 3.79 17.10
N THR A 114 9.45 2.49 17.39
CA THR A 114 9.69 1.44 16.39
C THR A 114 8.68 1.50 15.25
N VAL A 115 7.40 1.74 15.56
CA VAL A 115 6.35 1.86 14.54
C VAL A 115 6.50 3.17 13.75
N MET A 116 6.81 4.29 14.41
CA MET A 116 7.08 5.57 13.75
C MET A 116 8.30 5.47 12.82
N ARG A 117 9.40 4.89 13.28
CA ARG A 117 10.62 4.71 12.49
C ARG A 117 10.36 3.89 11.21
N LEU A 118 9.59 2.80 11.32
CA LEU A 118 9.28 2.00 10.14
C LEU A 118 8.32 2.69 9.17
N ASN A 119 7.19 3.20 9.69
CA ASN A 119 6.10 3.65 8.82
C ASN A 119 6.25 5.11 8.36
N VAL A 120 6.93 5.97 9.12
CA VAL A 120 7.11 7.39 8.77
C VAL A 120 8.51 7.63 8.23
N GLU A 121 9.53 7.36 9.06
CA GLU A 121 10.92 7.63 8.70
C GLU A 121 11.35 6.78 7.49
N GLY A 122 11.04 5.46 7.51
CA GLY A 122 11.34 4.59 6.37
C GLY A 122 10.64 4.99 5.07
N THR A 123 9.37 5.43 5.16
CA THR A 123 8.66 5.98 4.01
C THR A 123 9.30 7.28 3.51
N TRP A 124 9.74 8.14 4.43
CA TRP A 124 10.46 9.37 4.09
C TRP A 124 11.78 9.09 3.40
N LEU A 125 12.62 8.22 3.94
CA LEU A 125 13.91 7.86 3.37
C LEU A 125 13.77 7.34 1.93
N MET A 126 12.87 6.39 1.70
CA MET A 126 12.58 5.87 0.36
C MET A 126 12.07 6.96 -0.59
N THR A 127 11.12 7.76 -0.12
CA THR A 127 10.52 8.84 -0.90
C THR A 127 11.54 9.90 -1.27
N HIS A 128 12.37 10.32 -0.31
CA HIS A 128 13.39 11.33 -0.50
C HIS A 128 14.49 10.86 -1.46
N ALA A 129 15.05 9.67 -1.24
CA ALA A 129 16.12 9.14 -2.08
C ALA A 129 15.66 8.95 -3.53
N VAL A 130 14.48 8.34 -3.76
CA VAL A 130 13.94 8.17 -5.12
C VAL A 130 13.64 9.52 -5.77
N ALA A 131 13.01 10.45 -5.05
CA ALA A 131 12.69 11.75 -5.60
C ALA A 131 13.96 12.53 -5.99
N THR A 132 14.92 12.64 -5.08
CA THR A 132 16.11 13.49 -5.29
C THR A 132 17.12 12.91 -6.27
N LYS A 133 17.22 11.58 -6.37
CA LYS A 133 18.16 10.93 -7.29
C LYS A 133 17.58 10.61 -8.67
N ALA A 134 16.26 10.33 -8.76
CA ALA A 134 15.65 9.86 -10.01
C ALA A 134 14.63 10.81 -10.64
N MET A 135 13.80 11.49 -9.84
CA MET A 135 12.63 12.20 -10.35
C MET A 135 12.84 13.73 -10.46
N VAL A 136 13.56 14.33 -9.51
CA VAL A 136 13.88 15.76 -9.49
C VAL A 136 14.91 16.16 -10.55
N PRO A 137 16.00 15.38 -10.76
CA PRO A 137 16.97 15.72 -11.81
C PRO A 137 16.29 15.84 -13.16
N GLU A 138 16.58 16.95 -13.87
CA GLU A 138 16.02 17.26 -15.20
C GLU A 138 14.48 17.34 -15.23
N ALA A 139 13.84 17.51 -14.07
CA ALA A 139 12.38 17.49 -13.90
C ALA A 139 11.73 16.28 -14.61
N ARG A 140 12.36 15.11 -14.50
CA ARG A 140 11.91 13.88 -15.16
C ARG A 140 10.51 13.45 -14.72
N GLY A 141 10.14 13.82 -13.48
CA GLY A 141 8.86 13.44 -12.88
C GLY A 141 8.80 11.99 -12.43
N GLY A 142 7.63 11.58 -12.03
CA GLY A 142 7.37 10.22 -11.56
C GLY A 142 6.15 10.15 -10.65
N LYS A 143 5.92 8.97 -10.09
CA LYS A 143 4.77 8.70 -9.22
C LYS A 143 5.21 8.04 -7.92
N ILE A 144 4.62 8.46 -6.81
CA ILE A 144 4.86 7.89 -5.50
C ILE A 144 3.51 7.52 -4.88
N VAL A 145 3.35 6.25 -4.58
CA VAL A 145 2.17 5.69 -3.92
C VAL A 145 2.53 5.30 -2.49
N ASN A 146 1.93 5.97 -1.53
CA ASN A 146 2.14 5.69 -0.10
C ASN A 146 0.98 4.86 0.44
N VAL A 147 1.22 3.64 0.87
CA VAL A 147 0.19 2.79 1.46
C VAL A 147 -0.02 3.21 2.92
N THR A 148 -1.25 3.61 3.24
CA THR A 148 -1.67 4.00 4.59
C THR A 148 -2.77 3.08 5.12
N LEU A 149 -3.53 3.49 6.11
CA LEU A 149 -4.51 2.66 6.79
C LEU A 149 -5.86 3.35 6.89
N SER A 150 -6.93 2.68 6.51
CA SER A 150 -8.29 2.96 6.92
C SER A 150 -8.63 2.11 8.17
N PRO A 151 -9.46 2.60 9.12
CA PRO A 151 -10.20 3.87 9.10
C PRO A 151 -9.37 5.07 9.58
N HIS A 152 -9.66 6.23 9.02
CA HIS A 152 -8.99 7.50 9.37
C HIS A 152 -9.40 8.06 10.74
N HIS A 153 -10.55 7.63 11.24
CA HIS A 153 -11.08 8.08 12.54
C HIS A 153 -10.44 7.38 13.75
N GLY A 154 -9.38 6.62 13.49
CA GLY A 154 -8.64 5.87 14.49
C GLY A 154 -9.08 4.42 14.61
N LEU A 155 -8.12 3.58 14.94
CA LEU A 155 -8.33 2.16 15.18
C LEU A 155 -7.90 1.83 16.61
N PRO A 156 -8.84 1.53 17.52
CA PRO A 156 -8.52 1.13 18.89
C PRO A 156 -7.50 0.00 18.93
N GLY A 157 -6.54 0.08 19.84
CA GLY A 157 -5.43 -0.86 19.93
C GLY A 157 -4.27 -0.60 18.97
N MET A 158 -4.32 0.48 18.17
CA MET A 158 -3.28 0.82 17.19
C MET A 158 -2.90 2.31 17.17
N ALA A 159 -2.89 2.98 18.31
CA ALA A 159 -2.65 4.41 18.40
C ALA A 159 -1.34 4.85 17.70
N HIS A 160 -0.25 4.10 17.85
CA HIS A 160 1.03 4.35 17.18
C HIS A 160 0.93 4.22 15.64
N SER A 161 0.19 3.23 15.15
CA SER A 161 0.02 3.03 13.70
C SER A 161 -0.89 4.09 13.10
N SER A 162 -2.00 4.43 13.76
CA SER A 162 -2.91 5.50 13.31
C SER A 162 -2.18 6.84 13.21
N ALA A 163 -1.38 7.20 14.24
CA ALA A 163 -0.56 8.41 14.21
C ALA A 163 0.46 8.39 13.05
N ALA A 164 1.16 7.26 12.84
CA ALA A 164 2.13 7.13 11.76
C ALA A 164 1.49 7.27 10.37
N ARG A 165 0.33 6.66 10.15
CA ARG A 165 -0.35 6.72 8.85
C ARG A 165 -0.90 8.11 8.55
N ALA A 166 -1.45 8.79 9.55
CA ALA A 166 -1.87 10.20 9.42
C ALA A 166 -0.69 11.12 9.05
N ALA A 167 0.50 10.88 9.63
CA ALA A 167 1.71 11.61 9.27
C ALA A 167 2.10 11.39 7.80
N VAL A 168 2.06 10.15 7.29
CA VAL A 168 2.36 9.84 5.88
C VAL A 168 1.35 10.46 4.93
N GLU A 169 0.07 10.48 5.29
CA GLU A 169 -0.96 11.15 4.48
C GLU A 169 -0.73 12.65 4.38
N ASN A 170 -0.37 13.29 5.50
CA ASN A 170 -0.06 14.71 5.45
C ASN A 170 1.23 14.99 4.67
N LEU A 171 2.25 14.15 4.83
CA LEU A 171 3.48 14.21 4.03
C LEU A 171 3.17 14.09 2.53
N THR A 172 2.28 13.19 2.14
CA THR A 172 1.81 13.03 0.75
C THR A 172 1.22 14.34 0.21
N ARG A 173 0.39 15.03 1.00
CA ARG A 173 -0.22 16.31 0.60
C ARG A 173 0.83 17.39 0.41
N VAL A 174 1.73 17.56 1.37
CA VAL A 174 2.77 18.60 1.32
C VAL A 174 3.70 18.40 0.14
N LEU A 175 4.25 17.20 -0.02
CA LEU A 175 5.20 16.89 -1.10
C LEU A 175 4.56 16.96 -2.48
N SER A 176 3.28 16.66 -2.61
CA SER A 176 2.56 16.80 -3.89
C SER A 176 2.53 18.25 -4.39
N ILE A 177 2.49 19.21 -3.48
CA ILE A 177 2.53 20.63 -3.82
C ILE A 177 3.98 21.06 -4.14
N GLU A 178 4.92 20.73 -3.26
CA GLU A 178 6.32 21.14 -3.41
C GLU A 178 6.98 20.57 -4.67
N TRP A 179 6.67 19.33 -5.02
CA TRP A 179 7.30 18.60 -6.12
C TRP A 179 6.49 18.61 -7.43
N ALA A 180 5.31 19.25 -7.45
CA ALA A 180 4.52 19.42 -8.66
C ALA A 180 5.33 20.08 -9.78
N ARG A 181 6.22 21.03 -9.44
CA ARG A 181 7.14 21.71 -10.38
C ARG A 181 8.11 20.76 -11.11
N PHE A 182 8.34 19.57 -10.56
CA PHE A 182 9.17 18.53 -11.17
C PHE A 182 8.33 17.44 -11.86
N GLY A 183 7.01 17.58 -11.91
CA GLY A 183 6.11 16.56 -12.47
C GLY A 183 5.92 15.32 -11.59
N ILE A 184 6.29 15.37 -10.31
CA ILE A 184 6.12 14.26 -9.37
C ILE A 184 4.71 14.29 -8.78
N LYS A 185 4.02 13.16 -8.86
CA LYS A 185 2.67 12.97 -8.33
C LYS A 185 2.72 12.04 -7.12
N LEU A 186 2.09 12.44 -6.04
CA LEU A 186 2.02 11.63 -4.82
C LEU A 186 0.57 11.30 -4.47
N THR A 187 0.29 10.04 -4.18
CA THR A 187 -1.05 9.60 -3.75
C THR A 187 -0.89 8.65 -2.56
N ALA A 188 -1.72 8.83 -1.54
CA ALA A 188 -1.83 7.87 -0.45
C ALA A 188 -2.98 6.90 -0.74
N LEU A 189 -2.76 5.59 -0.52
CA LEU A 189 -3.77 4.55 -0.54
C LEU A 189 -4.07 4.10 0.89
N ALA A 190 -5.21 4.53 1.42
CA ALA A 190 -5.69 4.11 2.72
C ALA A 190 -6.37 2.74 2.59
N ALA A 191 -5.60 1.69 2.90
CA ALA A 191 -6.05 0.31 2.78
C ALA A 191 -6.90 -0.10 3.99
N GLY A 192 -8.05 -0.70 3.74
CA GLY A 192 -8.87 -1.38 4.74
C GLY A 192 -8.39 -2.79 5.03
N HIS A 193 -9.33 -3.70 5.20
CA HIS A 193 -9.06 -5.11 5.49
C HIS A 193 -9.04 -5.94 4.20
N PHE A 194 -7.89 -6.52 3.92
CA PHE A 194 -7.65 -7.41 2.77
C PHE A 194 -7.36 -8.84 3.22
N ALA A 195 -7.75 -9.81 2.41
CA ALA A 195 -7.60 -11.25 2.70
C ALA A 195 -6.14 -11.75 2.57
N THR A 196 -5.19 -11.01 3.15
CA THR A 196 -3.77 -11.34 3.12
C THR A 196 -3.41 -12.44 4.12
N ASP A 197 -2.31 -13.15 3.86
CA ASP A 197 -1.76 -14.11 4.82
C ASP A 197 -1.31 -13.43 6.13
N THR A 198 -0.87 -12.18 6.05
CA THR A 198 -0.54 -11.39 7.24
C THR A 198 -1.76 -11.21 8.15
N LEU A 199 -2.95 -10.95 7.60
CA LEU A 199 -4.18 -10.87 8.40
C LEU A 199 -4.47 -12.21 9.06
N LYS A 200 -4.38 -13.31 8.33
CA LYS A 200 -4.69 -14.66 8.83
C LYS A 200 -3.73 -15.15 9.90
N THR A 201 -2.45 -14.78 9.81
CA THR A 201 -1.38 -15.35 10.66
C THR A 201 -0.97 -14.48 11.83
N LYS A 202 -1.11 -13.15 11.75
CA LYS A 202 -0.60 -12.21 12.77
C LYS A 202 -1.67 -11.65 13.69
N TYR A 203 -2.95 -11.85 13.36
CA TYR A 203 -4.05 -11.34 14.21
C TYR A 203 -4.76 -12.47 14.93
N PRO A 204 -5.32 -12.19 16.14
CA PRO A 204 -6.09 -13.18 16.87
C PRO A 204 -7.25 -13.73 16.04
N LYS A 205 -7.51 -15.03 16.16
CA LYS A 205 -8.58 -15.74 15.39
C LYS A 205 -9.95 -15.05 15.45
N PRO A 206 -10.44 -14.56 16.61
CA PRO A 206 -11.73 -13.85 16.67
C PRO A 206 -11.74 -12.55 15.85
N VAL A 207 -10.58 -11.86 15.73
CA VAL A 207 -10.45 -10.67 14.88
C VAL A 207 -10.53 -11.06 13.41
N VAL A 208 -9.82 -12.10 13.00
CA VAL A 208 -9.82 -12.58 11.60
C VAL A 208 -11.22 -13.04 11.18
N GLU A 209 -11.92 -13.78 12.06
CA GLU A 209 -13.27 -14.29 11.81
C GLU A 209 -14.34 -13.18 11.79
N GLY A 210 -14.19 -12.16 12.66
CA GLY A 210 -15.17 -11.08 12.81
C GLY A 210 -14.99 -9.91 11.86
N VAL A 211 -13.77 -9.71 11.29
CA VAL A 211 -13.42 -8.48 10.60
C VAL A 211 -14.24 -8.23 9.34
N ALA A 212 -14.59 -9.26 8.58
CA ALA A 212 -15.43 -9.13 7.39
C ALA A 212 -16.82 -8.57 7.72
N GLY A 213 -17.37 -8.93 8.89
CA GLY A 213 -18.65 -8.41 9.39
C GLY A 213 -18.63 -6.92 9.75
N THR A 214 -17.44 -6.31 9.86
CA THR A 214 -17.29 -4.87 10.10
C THR A 214 -17.23 -4.05 8.83
N VAL A 215 -17.14 -4.69 7.66
CA VAL A 215 -17.06 -4.05 6.36
C VAL A 215 -18.45 -3.97 5.73
N PRO A 216 -18.95 -2.79 5.35
CA PRO A 216 -20.29 -2.65 4.74
C PRO A 216 -20.50 -3.50 3.49
N LEU A 217 -19.48 -3.73 2.66
CA LEU A 217 -19.58 -4.65 1.52
C LEU A 217 -19.67 -6.13 1.93
N GLY A 218 -19.55 -6.46 3.24
CA GLY A 218 -19.73 -7.82 3.78
C GLY A 218 -18.60 -8.78 3.47
N ARG A 219 -17.47 -8.30 2.94
CA ARG A 219 -16.29 -9.10 2.62
C ARG A 219 -15.00 -8.32 2.80
N LEU A 220 -13.91 -9.03 2.85
CA LEU A 220 -12.57 -8.46 2.73
C LEU A 220 -12.28 -8.08 1.27
N GLY A 221 -11.39 -7.12 1.06
CA GLY A 221 -10.79 -6.87 -0.24
C GLY A 221 -9.87 -8.02 -0.65
N THR A 222 -9.67 -8.22 -1.94
CA THR A 222 -8.66 -9.14 -2.47
C THR A 222 -7.35 -8.40 -2.74
N GLU A 223 -6.24 -9.12 -2.74
CA GLU A 223 -4.93 -8.53 -3.04
C GLU A 223 -4.89 -7.98 -4.47
N GLU A 224 -5.61 -8.60 -5.41
CA GLU A 224 -5.75 -8.12 -6.78
C GLU A 224 -6.49 -6.78 -6.86
N GLU A 225 -7.59 -6.59 -6.11
CA GLU A 225 -8.32 -5.31 -6.09
C GLU A 225 -7.42 -4.15 -5.66
N PHE A 226 -6.53 -4.40 -4.72
CA PHE A 226 -5.53 -3.41 -4.32
C PHE A 226 -4.48 -3.19 -5.42
N ALA A 227 -3.94 -4.25 -6.00
CA ALA A 227 -2.93 -4.20 -7.06
C ALA A 227 -3.45 -3.47 -8.31
N TRP A 228 -4.70 -3.67 -8.68
CA TRP A 228 -5.32 -2.93 -9.79
C TRP A 228 -5.39 -1.43 -9.55
N LEU A 229 -5.67 -1.00 -8.32
CA LEU A 229 -5.65 0.43 -8.01
C LEU A 229 -4.23 1.01 -8.07
N VAL A 230 -3.22 0.25 -7.63
CA VAL A 230 -1.80 0.63 -7.80
C VAL A 230 -1.45 0.74 -9.30
N ALA A 231 -1.86 -0.23 -10.12
CA ALA A 231 -1.64 -0.21 -11.56
C ALA A 231 -2.35 0.97 -12.26
N TYR A 232 -3.60 1.28 -11.85
CA TYR A 232 -4.31 2.47 -12.31
C TYR A 232 -3.52 3.75 -12.01
N LEU A 233 -3.03 3.91 -10.79
CA LEU A 233 -2.22 5.07 -10.39
C LEU A 233 -0.88 5.13 -11.12
N ALA A 234 -0.25 3.99 -11.41
CA ALA A 234 0.97 3.89 -12.19
C ALA A 234 0.76 4.32 -13.65
N SER A 235 -0.41 4.03 -14.21
CA SER A 235 -0.75 4.29 -15.61
C SER A 235 -1.01 5.78 -15.90
N PRO A 236 -1.04 6.21 -17.18
CA PRO A 236 -1.43 7.58 -17.54
C PRO A 236 -2.80 8.01 -17.03
N ALA A 237 -3.71 7.07 -16.74
CA ALA A 237 -5.02 7.36 -16.16
C ALA A 237 -4.93 7.98 -14.76
N GLY A 238 -3.86 7.71 -14.02
CA GLY A 238 -3.58 8.30 -12.71
C GLY A 238 -2.87 9.66 -12.74
N ASP A 239 -2.56 10.24 -13.90
CA ASP A 239 -1.69 11.42 -14.02
C ASP A 239 -2.24 12.69 -13.37
N TYR A 240 -3.56 12.80 -13.20
CA TYR A 240 -4.18 13.96 -12.56
C TYR A 240 -4.45 13.75 -11.07
N LEU A 241 -4.09 12.59 -10.51
CA LEU A 241 -4.22 12.28 -9.09
C LEU A 241 -2.91 12.62 -8.36
N SER A 242 -2.92 13.71 -7.60
CA SER A 242 -1.80 14.11 -6.75
C SER A 242 -2.31 14.79 -5.48
N GLY A 243 -1.69 14.51 -4.33
CA GLY A 243 -2.06 15.02 -3.01
C GLY A 243 -3.31 14.36 -2.41
N SER A 244 -3.90 13.39 -3.09
CA SER A 244 -5.12 12.72 -2.65
C SER A 244 -4.83 11.55 -1.70
N VAL A 245 -5.78 11.29 -0.81
CA VAL A 245 -5.88 10.05 -0.04
C VAL A 245 -7.06 9.27 -0.60
N LEU A 246 -6.79 8.15 -1.23
CA LEU A 246 -7.81 7.27 -1.80
C LEU A 246 -8.06 6.11 -0.84
N THR A 247 -9.28 6.02 -0.33
CA THR A 247 -9.68 4.95 0.57
C THR A 247 -10.20 3.74 -0.22
N ILE A 248 -9.63 2.56 0.06
CA ILE A 248 -10.05 1.28 -0.52
C ILE A 248 -10.32 0.30 0.63
N ASP A 249 -11.57 0.25 1.13
CA ASP A 249 -11.89 -0.45 2.38
C ASP A 249 -13.33 -1.01 2.44
N GLY A 250 -14.05 -1.02 1.34
CA GLY A 250 -15.43 -1.50 1.29
C GLY A 250 -16.41 -0.64 2.10
N ALA A 251 -16.15 0.67 2.16
CA ALA A 251 -16.90 1.69 2.91
C ALA A 251 -16.74 1.61 4.45
N ARG A 252 -15.73 0.89 4.96
CA ARG A 252 -15.48 0.70 6.39
C ARG A 252 -15.22 2.03 7.11
N ASP A 253 -14.53 2.96 6.47
CA ASP A 253 -14.19 4.27 7.05
C ASP A 253 -15.42 5.18 7.24
N ASN A 254 -16.49 4.92 6.50
CA ASN A 254 -17.73 5.71 6.58
C ASN A 254 -18.73 5.17 7.61
N TRP A 255 -18.43 4.05 8.28
CA TRP A 255 -19.34 3.39 9.19
C TRP A 255 -18.66 2.94 10.48
N PHE A 256 -19.14 3.45 11.61
CA PHE A 256 -18.58 3.19 12.95
C PHE A 256 -19.36 2.16 13.77
N GLY A 257 -20.54 1.77 13.30
CA GLY A 257 -21.42 0.87 14.01
C GLY A 257 -21.32 -0.59 13.56
N ALA A 258 -22.16 -1.44 14.13
CA ALA A 258 -22.40 -2.78 13.61
C ALA A 258 -23.10 -2.70 12.25
N TRP A 259 -22.73 -3.58 11.34
CA TRP A 259 -23.37 -3.68 10.04
C TRP A 259 -24.19 -4.98 9.94
N PRO A 260 -25.40 -4.97 9.35
CA PRO A 260 -26.15 -3.77 8.91
C PRO A 260 -26.61 -2.91 10.09
N PRO A 261 -26.85 -1.58 9.87
CA PRO A 261 -27.41 -0.72 10.91
C PRO A 261 -28.75 -1.27 11.38
N GLY A 262 -28.96 -1.37 12.70
CA GLY A 262 -30.17 -1.96 13.28
C GLY A 262 -31.48 -1.22 12.97
N ARG A 263 -31.42 -0.09 12.24
CA ARG A 263 -32.59 0.67 11.79
C ARG A 263 -33.04 0.32 10.38
N LEU A 264 -32.26 -0.49 9.64
CA LEU A 264 -32.61 -0.96 8.30
C LEU A 264 -33.32 -2.33 8.43
N THR A 265 -34.46 -2.31 9.09
CA THR A 265 -35.34 -3.47 9.20
C THR A 265 -36.69 -3.15 8.56
N ASP A 266 -37.38 -4.19 8.05
CA ASP A 266 -38.76 -4.08 7.62
C ASP A 266 -39.72 -3.90 8.84
N GLU A 267 -41.02 -3.80 8.58
CA GLU A 267 -42.03 -3.66 9.63
C GLU A 267 -42.11 -4.86 10.61
N GLN A 268 -41.56 -6.01 10.20
CA GLN A 268 -41.46 -7.22 11.00
C GLN A 268 -40.13 -7.33 11.75
N GLY A 269 -39.24 -6.29 11.65
CA GLY A 269 -37.91 -6.27 12.28
C GLY A 269 -36.86 -7.10 11.55
N LYS A 270 -37.11 -7.55 10.32
CA LYS A 270 -36.16 -8.30 9.50
C LYS A 270 -35.21 -7.36 8.77
N PRO A 271 -33.89 -7.61 8.77
CA PRO A 271 -32.92 -6.73 8.09
C PRO A 271 -33.20 -6.58 6.60
N LEU A 272 -33.44 -5.36 6.12
CA LEU A 272 -33.65 -5.07 4.69
C LEU A 272 -32.45 -5.40 3.82
N ALA A 273 -31.25 -5.49 4.42
CA ALA A 273 -30.01 -5.74 3.72
C ALA A 273 -29.75 -7.23 3.38
N GLU A 274 -30.44 -8.17 4.03
CA GLU A 274 -30.19 -9.61 3.78
C GLU A 274 -30.67 -10.09 2.40
N GLU A 275 -31.69 -9.46 1.84
CA GLU A 275 -32.25 -9.86 0.54
C GLU A 275 -31.48 -9.30 -0.68
N ARG A 276 -30.56 -8.35 -0.47
CA ARG A 276 -29.89 -7.63 -1.55
C ARG A 276 -28.35 -7.80 -1.60
N ARG A 277 -27.79 -8.70 -0.79
CA ARG A 277 -26.35 -8.98 -0.93
C ARG A 277 -26.08 -9.70 -2.26
N PRO A 278 -25.13 -9.22 -3.08
CA PRO A 278 -24.66 -10.04 -4.20
C PRO A 278 -24.16 -11.37 -3.63
N LYS A 279 -24.57 -12.47 -4.24
CA LYS A 279 -24.01 -13.78 -3.89
C LYS A 279 -22.52 -13.74 -4.19
N PRO A 280 -21.67 -14.35 -3.33
CA PRO A 280 -20.23 -14.38 -3.52
C PRO A 280 -19.83 -15.04 -4.84
#